data_7d05e06e38b8683aa4a28fda9d41ef51
#
_entry.id   7d05e06e38b8683aa4a28fda9d41ef51
#
_cell.length_a   1.000
_cell.length_b   1.000
_cell.length_c   1.000
_cell.angle_alpha   90.00
_cell.angle_beta   90.00
_cell.angle_gamma   90.00
#
_symmetry.space_group_name_H-M   'P 1'
#
loop_
_entity.id
_entity.type
_entity.pdbx_description
1 polymer ?
#
loop_
_entity_poly.entity_id
_entity_poly.type
_entity_poly.pdbx_seq_one_letter_code
_entity_poly.pdbx_strand_id
1 'polypeptide(L)'
;MNDKKTFKAIRVEEENEKFVSAIKEMPFEVIEEGEVLIKVHYSSLNYKDALSSIGNKGVTRNYPHTPGIDAVGTIVTSTSEKFKIDDKVIVTSYDLGMNTNGGFAEYVKVPENWAVKLPKKLS
;
A
#
# COMPACT_ATOMS: atom_id res chain seq x y z
N MET A 1 -21.94 -3.46 -4.95
CA MET A 1 -20.64 -3.24 -5.59
C MET A 1 -20.28 -1.76 -5.53
N ASN A 2 -19.05 -1.49 -5.30
CA ASN A 2 -18.57 -0.12 -5.23
C ASN A 2 -18.32 0.41 -6.64
N ASP A 3 -18.98 1.51 -7.02
CA ASP A 3 -18.79 2.14 -8.33
C ASP A 3 -17.53 3.01 -8.37
N LYS A 4 -16.74 2.99 -7.31
CA LYS A 4 -15.54 3.78 -7.20
C LYS A 4 -14.49 3.28 -8.19
N LYS A 5 -14.06 4.18 -9.09
CA LYS A 5 -13.04 3.85 -10.11
C LYS A 5 -11.64 4.25 -9.68
N THR A 6 -11.52 5.06 -8.64
CA THR A 6 -10.25 5.55 -8.11
C THR A 6 -10.25 5.52 -6.60
N PHE A 7 -9.08 5.63 -6.02
CA PHE A 7 -8.92 5.75 -4.57
C PHE A 7 -7.90 6.82 -4.28
N LYS A 8 -7.91 7.33 -3.05
CA LYS A 8 -6.98 8.38 -2.63
C LYS A 8 -5.71 7.77 -2.07
N ALA A 9 -4.58 8.39 -2.42
CA ALA A 9 -3.27 7.99 -1.93
C ALA A 9 -2.39 9.22 -1.78
N ILE A 10 -1.44 9.15 -0.85
CA ILE A 10 -0.39 10.15 -0.78
C ILE A 10 0.61 9.80 -1.86
N ARG A 11 0.89 10.75 -2.75
CA ARG A 11 1.89 10.56 -3.82
C ARG A 11 3.02 11.54 -3.63
N VAL A 12 4.22 11.01 -3.67
CA VAL A 12 5.45 11.80 -3.66
C VAL A 12 5.94 11.87 -5.09
N GLU A 13 6.07 13.10 -5.59
CA GLU A 13 6.52 13.35 -6.97
C GLU A 13 7.80 14.14 -6.95
N GLU A 14 8.66 13.90 -7.92
CA GLU A 14 9.89 14.67 -8.11
C GLU A 14 9.62 15.79 -9.11
N GLU A 15 9.80 17.04 -8.67
CA GLU A 15 9.63 18.23 -9.50
C GLU A 15 10.84 19.15 -9.34
N ASN A 16 11.57 19.42 -10.42
CA ASN A 16 12.72 20.33 -10.40
C ASN A 16 13.71 20.01 -9.26
N GLU A 17 14.04 18.73 -9.11
CA GLU A 17 14.97 18.23 -8.09
C GLU A 17 14.43 18.32 -6.67
N LYS A 18 13.13 18.63 -6.52
CA LYS A 18 12.46 18.65 -5.22
C LYS A 18 11.40 17.56 -5.17
N PHE A 19 11.09 17.12 -3.96
CA PHE A 19 10.07 16.10 -3.73
C PHE A 19 8.86 16.72 -3.06
N VAL A 20 7.70 16.55 -3.69
CA VAL A 20 6.44 17.15 -3.25
C VAL A 20 5.45 16.05 -2.95
N SER A 21 4.82 16.11 -1.79
CA SER A 21 3.79 15.15 -1.38
C SER A 21 2.41 15.79 -1.48
N ALA A 22 1.46 15.05 -2.03
CA ALA A 22 0.07 15.50 -2.13
C ALA A 22 -0.86 14.30 -2.17
N ILE A 23 -2.13 14.55 -1.81
CA ILE A 23 -3.16 13.53 -1.95
C ILE A 23 -3.61 13.53 -3.40
N LYS A 24 -3.57 12.36 -4.04
CA LYS A 24 -3.95 12.19 -5.45
C LYS A 24 -4.96 11.06 -5.60
N GLU A 25 -5.77 11.15 -6.65
CA GLU A 25 -6.64 10.05 -7.05
C GLU A 25 -5.81 9.05 -7.86
N MET A 26 -5.90 7.78 -7.50
CA MET A 26 -5.17 6.70 -8.17
C MET A 26 -6.15 5.70 -8.76
N PRO A 27 -5.88 5.19 -9.96
CA PRO A 27 -6.74 4.15 -10.52
C PRO A 27 -6.51 2.82 -9.81
N PHE A 28 -7.57 2.00 -9.74
CA PHE A 28 -7.41 0.62 -9.28
C PHE A 28 -6.68 -0.18 -10.34
N GLU A 29 -5.68 -0.94 -9.91
CA GLU A 29 -4.95 -1.82 -10.79
C GLU A 29 -5.62 -3.19 -10.85
N VAL A 30 -5.41 -3.90 -11.96
CA VAL A 30 -5.88 -5.28 -12.09
C VAL A 30 -5.13 -6.15 -11.09
N ILE A 31 -5.87 -7.01 -10.38
CA ILE A 31 -5.27 -7.96 -9.44
C ILE A 31 -4.91 -9.21 -10.22
N GLU A 32 -3.63 -9.53 -10.24
CA GLU A 32 -3.13 -10.71 -10.95
C GLU A 32 -3.07 -11.92 -10.04
N GLU A 33 -2.82 -13.08 -10.62
CA GLU A 33 -2.71 -14.33 -9.85
C GLU A 33 -1.64 -14.18 -8.77
N GLY A 34 -1.97 -14.61 -7.55
CA GLY A 34 -1.07 -14.52 -6.41
C GLY A 34 -1.07 -13.16 -5.71
N GLU A 35 -1.96 -12.27 -6.11
CA GLU A 35 -2.06 -10.94 -5.49
C GLU A 35 -3.38 -10.75 -4.75
N VAL A 36 -3.37 -9.83 -3.81
CA VAL A 36 -4.57 -9.44 -3.06
C VAL A 36 -4.67 -7.92 -3.01
N LEU A 37 -5.90 -7.41 -2.98
CA LEU A 37 -6.16 -5.99 -2.80
C LEU A 37 -6.69 -5.78 -1.38
N ILE A 38 -6.06 -4.87 -0.66
CA ILE A 38 -6.36 -4.59 0.74
C ILE A 38 -6.93 -3.18 0.86
N LYS A 39 -8.08 -3.06 1.55
CA LYS A 39 -8.57 -1.76 1.99
C LYS A 39 -7.83 -1.41 3.27
N VAL A 40 -7.02 -0.37 3.23
CA VAL A 40 -6.15 -0.01 4.35
C VAL A 40 -6.95 0.72 5.43
N HIS A 41 -6.86 0.22 6.67
CA HIS A 41 -7.46 0.88 7.82
C HIS A 41 -6.44 1.67 8.61
N TYR A 42 -5.21 1.14 8.73
CA TYR A 42 -4.13 1.78 9.48
C TYR A 42 -2.81 1.57 8.76
N SER A 43 -1.98 2.59 8.82
CA SER A 43 -0.59 2.53 8.38
C SER A 43 0.19 3.47 9.30
N SER A 44 1.28 3.00 9.90
CA SER A 44 2.06 3.83 10.81
C SER A 44 3.12 4.63 10.05
N LEU A 45 3.50 5.77 10.60
CA LEU A 45 4.58 6.56 10.05
C LEU A 45 5.90 6.05 10.63
N ASN A 46 6.81 5.65 9.77
CA ASN A 46 8.11 5.10 10.12
C ASN A 46 9.23 5.94 9.52
N TYR A 47 10.44 5.78 10.02
CA TYR A 47 11.60 6.53 9.55
C TYR A 47 11.82 6.35 8.04
N LYS A 48 11.65 5.12 7.53
CA LYS A 48 11.81 4.86 6.09
C LYS A 48 10.78 5.60 5.26
N ASP A 49 9.57 5.80 5.78
CA ASP A 49 8.54 6.56 5.08
C ASP A 49 8.95 8.02 4.93
N ALA A 50 9.53 8.58 5.99
CA ALA A 50 10.04 9.95 5.93
C ALA A 50 11.18 10.06 4.91
N LEU A 51 12.11 9.11 4.89
CA LEU A 51 13.20 9.10 3.92
C LEU A 51 12.67 8.96 2.49
N SER A 52 11.69 8.10 2.28
CA SER A 52 11.06 7.92 0.97
C SER A 52 10.43 9.23 0.49
N SER A 53 9.73 9.93 1.37
CA SER A 53 9.02 11.16 1.00
C SER A 53 9.92 12.35 0.68
N ILE A 54 11.19 12.29 1.05
CA ILE A 54 12.16 13.35 0.73
C ILE A 54 13.15 12.93 -0.37
N GLY A 55 12.91 11.78 -1.00
CA GLY A 55 13.71 11.36 -2.14
C GLY A 55 14.96 10.58 -1.84
N ASN A 56 15.02 9.92 -0.67
CA ASN A 56 16.20 9.11 -0.34
C ASN A 56 16.28 7.88 -1.24
N LYS A 57 17.29 7.83 -2.11
CA LYS A 57 17.46 6.75 -3.09
C LYS A 57 17.82 5.39 -2.46
N GLY A 58 18.25 5.38 -1.21
CA GLY A 58 18.47 4.14 -0.47
C GLY A 58 17.17 3.46 -0.05
N VAL A 59 16.07 4.19 -0.02
CA VAL A 59 14.75 3.68 0.35
C VAL A 59 13.86 3.53 -0.88
N THR A 60 13.73 4.58 -1.68
CA THR A 60 12.86 4.59 -2.86
C THR A 60 13.64 5.12 -4.07
N ARG A 61 13.63 4.39 -5.17
CA ARG A 61 14.38 4.75 -6.38
C ARG A 61 13.53 5.36 -7.46
N ASN A 62 12.25 5.06 -7.49
CA ASN A 62 11.37 5.49 -8.58
C ASN A 62 10.24 6.35 -8.03
N TYR A 63 9.99 7.47 -8.70
CA TYR A 63 8.90 8.38 -8.39
C TYR A 63 8.07 8.62 -9.65
N PRO A 64 6.78 8.92 -9.56
CA PRO A 64 6.01 9.15 -8.32
C PRO A 64 5.83 7.88 -7.49
N HIS A 65 5.59 8.05 -6.18
CA HIS A 65 5.57 6.94 -5.24
C HIS A 65 4.59 7.20 -4.09
N THR A 66 4.02 6.13 -3.56
CA THR A 66 3.21 6.18 -2.35
C THR A 66 3.98 5.49 -1.23
N PRO A 67 4.41 6.22 -0.18
CA PRO A 67 5.11 5.63 0.95
C PRO A 67 4.19 4.79 1.84
N GLY A 68 4.73 4.21 2.89
CA GLY A 68 4.01 3.45 3.88
C GLY A 68 4.47 2.01 3.92
N ILE A 69 5.41 1.69 4.81
CA ILE A 69 6.05 0.36 4.86
C ILE A 69 5.23 -0.69 5.60
N ASP A 70 4.09 -0.31 6.16
CA ASP A 70 3.16 -1.25 6.76
C ASP A 70 1.72 -0.88 6.45
N ALA A 71 0.84 -1.85 6.59
CA ALA A 71 -0.58 -1.63 6.42
C ALA A 71 -1.36 -2.69 7.19
N VAL A 72 -2.44 -2.27 7.83
CA VAL A 72 -3.42 -3.16 8.44
C VAL A 72 -4.75 -2.88 7.76
N GLY A 73 -5.40 -3.91 7.28
CA GLY A 73 -6.64 -3.70 6.55
C GLY A 73 -7.42 -4.98 6.32
N THR A 74 -8.35 -4.88 5.39
CA THR A 74 -9.28 -5.95 5.05
C THR A 74 -9.13 -6.32 3.59
N ILE A 75 -9.14 -7.61 3.30
CA ILE A 75 -9.09 -8.12 1.92
C ILE A 75 -10.40 -7.76 1.23
N VAL A 76 -10.32 -7.06 0.10
CA VAL A 76 -11.49 -6.72 -0.71
C VAL A 76 -11.52 -7.44 -2.05
N THR A 77 -10.35 -7.87 -2.55
CA THR A 77 -10.25 -8.71 -3.74
C THR A 77 -9.09 -9.67 -3.54
N SER A 78 -9.30 -10.93 -3.86
CA SER A 78 -8.26 -11.95 -3.71
C SER A 78 -8.29 -12.95 -4.86
N THR A 79 -7.11 -13.22 -5.42
CA THR A 79 -6.91 -14.32 -6.35
C THR A 79 -6.29 -15.51 -5.63
N SER A 80 -6.03 -15.36 -4.33
CA SER A 80 -5.36 -16.36 -3.50
C SER A 80 -6.36 -17.26 -2.79
N GLU A 81 -6.02 -18.53 -2.67
CA GLU A 81 -6.80 -19.45 -1.85
C GLU A 81 -6.56 -19.27 -0.36
N LYS A 82 -5.46 -18.58 0.00
CA LYS A 82 -5.10 -18.33 1.40
C LYS A 82 -5.97 -17.25 2.05
N PHE A 83 -6.49 -16.32 1.26
CA PHE A 83 -7.22 -15.17 1.78
C PHE A 83 -8.59 -15.07 1.13
N LYS A 84 -9.57 -14.74 1.94
CA LYS A 84 -10.95 -14.51 1.50
C LYS A 84 -11.31 -13.05 1.70
N ILE A 85 -12.30 -12.59 0.96
CA ILE A 85 -12.87 -11.25 1.15
C ILE A 85 -13.29 -11.11 2.61
N ASP A 86 -13.00 -9.94 3.18
CA ASP A 86 -13.23 -9.57 4.59
C ASP A 86 -12.22 -10.13 5.59
N ASP A 87 -11.24 -10.92 5.16
CA ASP A 87 -10.15 -11.31 6.07
C ASP A 87 -9.36 -10.07 6.49
N LYS A 88 -9.03 -9.98 7.76
CA LYS A 88 -8.19 -8.91 8.29
C LYS A 88 -6.73 -9.34 8.23
N VAL A 89 -5.89 -8.47 7.71
CA VAL A 89 -4.48 -8.80 7.47
C VAL A 89 -3.58 -7.65 7.86
N ILE A 90 -2.31 -7.98 8.07
CA ILE A 90 -1.24 -7.01 8.24
C ILE A 90 -0.16 -7.31 7.21
N VAL A 91 0.42 -6.25 6.65
CA VAL A 91 1.59 -6.33 5.77
C VAL A 91 2.69 -5.50 6.41
N THR A 92 3.83 -6.13 6.68
CA THR A 92 5.01 -5.46 7.22
C THR A 92 6.23 -6.04 6.52
N SER A 93 7.33 -5.31 6.56
CA SER A 93 8.58 -5.75 5.91
C SER A 93 8.44 -5.83 4.40
N TYR A 94 9.28 -6.61 3.75
CA TYR A 94 9.33 -6.70 2.29
C TYR A 94 9.58 -5.33 1.68
N ASP A 95 9.09 -5.11 0.46
CA ASP A 95 9.33 -3.88 -0.28
C ASP A 95 8.17 -2.88 -0.24
N LEU A 96 7.15 -3.15 0.59
CA LEU A 96 5.99 -2.27 0.70
C LEU A 96 6.43 -0.86 1.06
N GLY A 97 5.99 0.13 0.28
CA GLY A 97 6.28 1.53 0.54
C GLY A 97 7.71 1.97 0.26
N MET A 98 8.55 1.09 -0.23
CA MET A 98 9.93 1.42 -0.62
C MET A 98 10.04 1.55 -2.14
N ASN A 99 10.13 0.45 -2.87
CA ASN A 99 10.11 0.48 -4.34
C ASN A 99 8.77 0.03 -4.92
N THR A 100 7.82 -0.33 -4.08
CA THR A 100 6.43 -0.56 -4.46
C THR A 100 5.54 0.39 -3.68
N ASN A 101 4.34 0.64 -4.18
CA ASN A 101 3.40 1.52 -3.50
C ASN A 101 3.03 0.95 -2.13
N GLY A 102 2.92 1.84 -1.15
CA GLY A 102 2.74 1.47 0.25
C GLY A 102 1.39 1.81 0.83
N GLY A 103 1.33 1.80 2.16
CA GLY A 103 0.10 1.87 2.92
C GLY A 103 -0.51 3.27 3.10
N PHE A 104 0.16 4.33 2.65
CA PHE A 104 -0.40 5.69 2.74
C PHE A 104 -1.42 5.92 1.63
N ALA A 105 -2.42 5.05 1.58
CA ALA A 105 -3.46 5.04 0.55
C ALA A 105 -4.69 4.34 1.10
N GLU A 106 -5.85 4.57 0.47
CA GLU A 106 -7.06 3.86 0.85
C GLU A 106 -6.98 2.36 0.54
N TYR A 107 -6.25 2.00 -0.52
CA TYR A 107 -6.10 0.62 -0.96
C TYR A 107 -4.66 0.35 -1.37
N VAL A 108 -4.23 -0.89 -1.19
CA VAL A 108 -2.91 -1.33 -1.65
C VAL A 108 -3.01 -2.75 -2.20
N LYS A 109 -2.30 -2.99 -3.30
CA LYS A 109 -2.18 -4.31 -3.93
C LYS A 109 -0.82 -4.89 -3.55
N VAL A 110 -0.82 -6.12 -3.03
CA VAL A 110 0.41 -6.80 -2.63
C VAL A 110 0.39 -8.27 -3.04
N PRO A 111 1.58 -8.88 -3.21
CA PRO A 111 1.65 -10.33 -3.33
C PRO A 111 1.06 -11.00 -2.09
N GLU A 112 0.39 -12.13 -2.27
CA GLU A 112 -0.25 -12.83 -1.14
C GLU A 112 0.73 -13.20 -0.03
N ASN A 113 1.99 -13.47 -0.39
CA ASN A 113 3.00 -13.88 0.58
C ASN A 113 3.41 -12.76 1.54
N TRP A 114 3.06 -11.51 1.22
CA TRP A 114 3.39 -10.36 2.08
C TRP A 114 2.35 -10.16 3.19
N ALA A 115 1.17 -10.74 3.06
CA ALA A 115 0.08 -10.52 4.00
C ALA A 115 0.00 -11.65 5.03
N VAL A 116 -0.29 -11.30 6.26
CA VAL A 116 -0.48 -12.25 7.37
C VAL A 116 -1.86 -12.00 7.96
N LYS A 117 -2.65 -13.05 8.12
CA LYS A 117 -3.96 -12.94 8.76
C LYS A 117 -3.81 -12.55 10.22
N LEU A 118 -4.63 -11.60 10.65
CA LEU A 118 -4.73 -11.27 12.06
C LEU A 118 -5.68 -12.23 12.75
N PRO A 119 -5.37 -12.63 13.99
CA PRO A 119 -6.32 -13.41 14.79
C PRO A 119 -7.62 -12.65 14.98
N LYS A 120 -8.75 -13.33 14.95
CA LYS A 120 -10.06 -12.71 15.13
C LYS A 120 -10.16 -11.89 16.41
N LYS A 121 -9.42 -12.30 17.45
CA LYS A 121 -9.43 -11.61 18.73
C LYS A 121 -8.75 -10.25 18.73
N LEU A 122 -8.01 -9.93 17.67
CA LEU A 122 -7.30 -8.65 17.56
C LEU A 122 -8.05 -7.63 16.70
N SER A 123 -9.21 -7.97 16.26
CA SER A 123 -9.99 -7.07 15.40
C SER A 123 -10.53 -5.86 16.15
#